data_54dd9dfaeff836e686c0694a9f4f225b
#
_entry.id   54dd9dfaeff836e686c0694a9f4f225b
#
_cell.length_a   1.000
_cell.length_b   1.000
_cell.length_c   1.000
_cell.angle_alpha   90.00
_cell.angle_beta   90.00
_cell.angle_gamma   90.00
#
_symmetry.space_group_name_H-M   'P 1'
#
loop_
_entity.id
_entity.type
_entity.pdbx_description
1 polymer ?
#
loop_
_entity_poly.entity_id
_entity_poly.type
_entity_poly.pdbx_seq_one_letter_code
_entity_poly.pdbx_strand_id
1 'polypeptide(L)'
;VTNGTAKVIIPGLDEGTYKVVTFYTGDAKYDSMIVNGTITVNKNTKTTLTMDDVVKYFKGAQNLTAKLVDAFGNPIANATVYFTVNGKVYAKTTDKNGTASMGIGLVPNEYKVNAVFNGTKDHDKATANATVTVKNTVLGNDTTLYFCNGTKYVAKFLDSNGKALANTTVKFNINGVFYTRVTDENGTASLGIRLNPKSYVITAYNPATGEER
;
A
#
# COMPACT_ATOMS: atom_id res chain seq x y z
N VAL A 1 -29.70 -43.43 11.52
CA VAL A 1 -28.52 -44.00 12.15
C VAL A 1 -27.80 -44.88 11.14
N THR A 2 -26.50 -44.65 10.91
CA THR A 2 -25.67 -45.48 10.05
C THR A 2 -24.50 -45.97 10.87
N ASN A 3 -24.27 -47.29 10.90
CA ASN A 3 -23.23 -47.91 11.71
C ASN A 3 -23.24 -47.50 13.20
N GLY A 4 -24.42 -47.43 13.82
CA GLY A 4 -24.57 -47.01 15.22
C GLY A 4 -24.38 -45.53 15.49
N THR A 5 -24.17 -44.69 14.45
CA THR A 5 -23.96 -43.25 14.58
C THR A 5 -25.17 -42.47 14.06
N ALA A 6 -25.69 -41.55 14.87
CA ALA A 6 -26.66 -40.55 14.48
C ALA A 6 -25.96 -39.19 14.31
N LYS A 7 -26.24 -38.48 13.24
CA LYS A 7 -25.76 -37.11 12.98
C LYS A 7 -26.90 -36.15 12.86
N VAL A 8 -26.80 -35.01 13.51
CA VAL A 8 -27.76 -33.89 13.37
C VAL A 8 -26.95 -32.63 13.04
N ILE A 9 -27.49 -31.82 12.13
CA ILE A 9 -26.99 -30.50 11.82
C ILE A 9 -27.89 -29.50 12.54
N ILE A 10 -27.29 -28.66 13.40
CA ILE A 10 -28.02 -27.63 14.13
C ILE A 10 -27.54 -26.29 13.54
N PRO A 11 -28.33 -25.66 12.61
CA PRO A 11 -27.93 -24.40 12.03
C PRO A 11 -28.24 -23.22 12.97
N GLY A 12 -27.46 -22.13 12.87
CA GLY A 12 -27.79 -20.84 13.46
C GLY A 12 -27.65 -20.74 14.99
N LEU A 13 -26.74 -21.51 15.61
CA LEU A 13 -26.38 -21.28 17.01
C LEU A 13 -25.50 -20.05 17.14
N ASP A 14 -25.92 -19.11 17.98
CA ASP A 14 -25.10 -17.95 18.40
C ASP A 14 -23.95 -18.38 19.31
N GLU A 15 -23.03 -17.46 19.62
CA GLU A 15 -21.98 -17.68 20.62
C GLU A 15 -22.61 -18.08 21.98
N GLY A 16 -22.09 -19.17 22.56
CA GLY A 16 -22.61 -19.66 23.82
C GLY A 16 -22.33 -21.14 24.09
N THR A 17 -22.72 -21.60 25.26
CA THR A 17 -22.66 -23.04 25.64
C THR A 17 -24.05 -23.58 25.75
N TYR A 18 -24.34 -24.61 24.98
CA TYR A 18 -25.64 -25.25 24.87
C TYR A 18 -25.58 -26.64 25.46
N LYS A 19 -26.55 -26.97 26.32
CA LYS A 19 -26.74 -28.35 26.79
C LYS A 19 -27.43 -29.15 25.70
N VAL A 20 -26.91 -30.33 25.40
CA VAL A 20 -27.46 -31.26 24.43
C VAL A 20 -27.88 -32.50 25.17
N VAL A 21 -29.13 -32.90 25.00
CA VAL A 21 -29.64 -34.17 25.52
C VAL A 21 -29.98 -35.04 24.32
N THR A 22 -29.33 -36.17 24.22
CA THR A 22 -29.61 -37.18 23.21
C THR A 22 -30.31 -38.36 23.88
N PHE A 23 -31.40 -38.79 23.34
CA PHE A 23 -32.09 -39.96 23.87
C PHE A 23 -32.38 -40.97 22.76
N TYR A 24 -32.25 -42.22 23.12
CA TYR A 24 -32.69 -43.38 22.37
C TYR A 24 -33.87 -43.97 23.08
N THR A 25 -35.00 -44.16 22.37
CA THR A 25 -36.25 -44.65 22.98
C THR A 25 -36.25 -46.13 23.26
N GLY A 26 -35.22 -46.83 22.83
CA GLY A 26 -35.17 -48.29 22.91
C GLY A 26 -35.92 -48.96 21.73
N ASP A 27 -35.80 -50.28 21.67
CA ASP A 27 -36.51 -51.17 20.77
C ASP A 27 -36.71 -52.55 21.43
N ALA A 28 -37.21 -53.52 20.66
CA ALA A 28 -37.44 -54.88 21.19
C ALA A 28 -36.21 -55.61 21.67
N LYS A 29 -34.98 -55.09 21.37
CA LYS A 29 -33.69 -55.71 21.68
C LYS A 29 -32.84 -54.90 22.63
N TYR A 30 -33.03 -53.56 22.65
CA TYR A 30 -32.17 -52.63 23.38
C TYR A 30 -33.01 -51.67 24.24
N ASP A 31 -32.56 -51.42 25.47
CA ASP A 31 -33.21 -50.49 26.40
C ASP A 31 -33.02 -49.03 25.97
N SER A 32 -33.94 -48.16 26.46
CA SER A 32 -33.80 -46.73 26.29
C SER A 32 -32.57 -46.16 26.99
N MET A 33 -31.97 -45.12 26.41
CA MET A 33 -30.77 -44.47 26.96
C MET A 33 -30.84 -42.96 26.75
N ILE A 34 -30.36 -42.22 27.75
CA ILE A 34 -30.17 -40.77 27.69
C ILE A 34 -28.71 -40.44 27.87
N VAL A 35 -28.15 -39.59 26.95
CA VAL A 35 -26.79 -39.09 27.05
C VAL A 35 -26.85 -37.54 27.02
N ASN A 36 -26.16 -36.94 27.99
CA ASN A 36 -26.02 -35.49 28.09
C ASN A 36 -24.64 -35.06 27.56
N GLY A 37 -24.61 -33.99 26.84
CA GLY A 37 -23.40 -33.36 26.32
C GLY A 37 -23.50 -31.84 26.32
N THR A 38 -22.45 -31.18 25.88
CA THR A 38 -22.42 -29.74 25.69
C THR A 38 -21.80 -29.40 24.33
N ILE A 39 -22.33 -28.37 23.68
CA ILE A 39 -21.74 -27.72 22.49
C ILE A 39 -21.37 -26.33 22.90
N THR A 40 -20.09 -25.96 22.73
CA THR A 40 -19.63 -24.58 22.89
C THR A 40 -19.38 -23.97 21.52
N VAL A 41 -20.09 -22.89 21.22
CA VAL A 41 -19.90 -22.07 20.01
C VAL A 41 -19.12 -20.85 20.42
N ASN A 42 -17.90 -20.73 19.91
CA ASN A 42 -17.03 -19.57 20.17
C ASN A 42 -17.13 -18.57 18.99
N LYS A 43 -17.05 -17.28 19.34
CA LYS A 43 -16.95 -16.21 18.36
C LYS A 43 -15.67 -16.33 17.55
N ASN A 44 -15.76 -16.21 16.26
CA ASN A 44 -14.59 -16.14 15.39
C ASN A 44 -14.18 -14.68 15.20
N THR A 45 -13.21 -14.23 16.02
CA THR A 45 -12.68 -12.85 16.02
C THR A 45 -11.55 -12.63 15.03
N LYS A 46 -11.13 -13.65 14.29
CA LYS A 46 -10.04 -13.58 13.33
C LYS A 46 -10.26 -12.42 12.35
N THR A 47 -9.22 -11.64 12.14
CA THR A 47 -9.22 -10.46 11.28
C THR A 47 -8.03 -10.50 10.34
N THR A 48 -8.21 -10.08 9.10
CA THR A 48 -7.15 -10.01 8.10
C THR A 48 -7.01 -8.57 7.61
N LEU A 49 -5.78 -8.06 7.65
CA LEU A 49 -5.40 -6.78 7.04
C LEU A 49 -4.46 -7.06 5.87
N THR A 50 -4.75 -6.49 4.71
CA THR A 50 -3.93 -6.64 3.50
C THR A 50 -3.57 -5.29 2.92
N MET A 51 -2.41 -5.21 2.27
CA MET A 51 -1.92 -4.05 1.54
C MET A 51 -1.18 -4.53 0.29
N ASP A 52 -1.22 -3.71 -0.77
CA ASP A 52 -0.44 -3.92 -1.98
C ASP A 52 0.70 -2.89 -2.06
N ASP A 53 1.79 -3.26 -2.72
CA ASP A 53 2.87 -2.33 -3.04
C ASP A 53 2.39 -1.23 -3.97
N VAL A 54 2.89 -0.02 -3.77
CA VAL A 54 2.54 1.14 -4.60
C VAL A 54 3.78 1.66 -5.31
N VAL A 55 3.72 1.75 -6.63
CA VAL A 55 4.72 2.41 -7.46
C VAL A 55 4.09 3.64 -8.10
N LYS A 56 4.67 4.80 -7.87
CA LYS A 56 4.19 6.08 -8.43
C LYS A 56 5.35 6.99 -8.81
N TYR A 57 5.11 7.96 -9.65
CA TYR A 57 6.02 9.08 -9.86
C TYR A 57 5.80 10.17 -8.80
N PHE A 58 6.81 11.01 -8.61
CA PHE A 58 6.71 12.16 -7.70
C PHE A 58 5.49 13.03 -8.05
N LYS A 59 4.70 13.40 -7.02
CA LYS A 59 3.39 14.08 -7.17
C LYS A 59 2.29 13.27 -7.89
N GLY A 60 2.49 12.01 -8.25
CA GLY A 60 1.44 11.15 -8.79
C GLY A 60 0.26 10.98 -7.82
N ALA A 61 -0.93 10.69 -8.35
CA ALA A 61 -2.18 10.67 -7.58
C ALA A 61 -2.45 9.38 -6.80
N GLN A 62 -1.62 8.33 -6.98
CA GLN A 62 -1.82 7.02 -6.35
C GLN A 62 -1.79 7.14 -4.83
N ASN A 63 -2.75 6.47 -4.18
CA ASN A 63 -2.85 6.35 -2.74
C ASN A 63 -2.34 4.98 -2.27
N LEU A 64 -1.90 4.91 -1.03
CA LEU A 64 -1.69 3.66 -0.31
C LEU A 64 -3.01 3.25 0.32
N THR A 65 -3.39 1.97 0.17
CA THR A 65 -4.62 1.43 0.72
C THR A 65 -4.36 0.17 1.54
N ALA A 66 -5.15 -0.01 2.60
CA ALA A 66 -5.19 -1.23 3.39
C ALA A 66 -6.62 -1.73 3.48
N LYS A 67 -6.84 -3.02 3.23
CA LYS A 67 -8.16 -3.66 3.32
C LYS A 67 -8.25 -4.52 4.56
N LEU A 68 -9.28 -4.28 5.35
CA LEU A 68 -9.56 -4.97 6.61
C LEU A 68 -10.84 -5.78 6.49
N VAL A 69 -10.76 -7.09 6.76
CA VAL A 69 -11.89 -8.00 6.69
C VAL A 69 -11.95 -8.92 7.93
N ASP A 70 -13.15 -9.42 8.24
CA ASP A 70 -13.36 -10.40 9.29
C ASP A 70 -12.95 -11.83 8.85
N ALA A 71 -13.23 -12.82 9.71
CA ALA A 71 -12.94 -14.22 9.47
C ALA A 71 -13.67 -14.82 8.26
N PHE A 72 -14.76 -14.21 7.82
CA PHE A 72 -15.61 -14.67 6.73
C PHE A 72 -15.36 -13.87 5.43
N GLY A 73 -14.43 -12.91 5.46
CA GLY A 73 -14.11 -12.03 4.34
C GLY A 73 -15.01 -10.80 4.23
N ASN A 74 -15.92 -10.56 5.20
CA ASN A 74 -16.76 -9.35 5.18
C ASN A 74 -15.92 -8.12 5.56
N PRO A 75 -16.17 -6.96 4.94
CA PRO A 75 -15.45 -5.74 5.24
C PRO A 75 -15.75 -5.21 6.66
N ILE A 76 -14.71 -4.81 7.38
CA ILE A 76 -14.82 -4.13 8.67
C ILE A 76 -14.78 -2.63 8.43
N ALA A 77 -15.92 -1.98 8.47
CA ALA A 77 -16.08 -0.53 8.28
C ALA A 77 -15.88 0.25 9.59
N ASN A 78 -15.57 1.55 9.46
CA ASN A 78 -15.38 2.48 10.58
C ASN A 78 -14.30 2.06 11.59
N ALA A 79 -13.37 1.21 11.17
CA ALA A 79 -12.23 0.77 11.97
C ALA A 79 -11.01 1.67 11.72
N THR A 80 -10.23 1.96 12.78
CA THR A 80 -9.01 2.76 12.63
C THR A 80 -7.82 1.87 12.30
N VAL A 81 -7.17 2.15 11.16
CA VAL A 81 -5.90 1.54 10.74
C VAL A 81 -4.79 2.57 10.86
N TYR A 82 -3.69 2.20 11.48
CA TYR A 82 -2.51 3.04 11.68
C TYR A 82 -1.43 2.68 10.68
N PHE A 83 -1.12 3.59 9.77
CA PHE A 83 -0.01 3.45 8.82
C PHE A 83 1.24 4.08 9.39
N THR A 84 2.34 3.35 9.43
CA THR A 84 3.65 3.88 9.81
C THR A 84 4.56 3.90 8.59
N VAL A 85 5.03 5.09 8.21
CA VAL A 85 5.97 5.31 7.12
C VAL A 85 6.99 6.35 7.52
N ASN A 86 8.26 6.08 7.27
CA ASN A 86 9.38 6.98 7.61
C ASN A 86 9.30 7.50 9.06
N GLY A 87 8.98 6.61 10.02
CA GLY A 87 8.85 6.92 11.44
C GLY A 87 7.62 7.71 11.85
N LYS A 88 6.75 8.11 10.91
CA LYS A 88 5.51 8.83 11.20
C LYS A 88 4.31 7.90 11.13
N VAL A 89 3.36 8.10 12.07
CA VAL A 89 2.12 7.32 12.16
C VAL A 89 0.95 8.16 11.67
N TYR A 90 0.12 7.57 10.83
CA TYR A 90 -1.08 8.19 10.26
C TYR A 90 -2.29 7.29 10.53
N ALA A 91 -3.25 7.78 11.30
CA ALA A 91 -4.51 7.09 11.52
C ALA A 91 -5.49 7.35 10.36
N LYS A 92 -6.08 6.28 9.83
CA LYS A 92 -7.10 6.33 8.78
C LYS A 92 -8.24 5.39 9.14
N THR A 93 -9.46 5.82 8.83
CA THR A 93 -10.67 5.03 9.09
C THR A 93 -11.05 4.24 7.84
N THR A 94 -11.44 2.99 8.00
CA THR A 94 -11.96 2.16 6.90
C THR A 94 -13.34 2.63 6.45
N ASP A 95 -13.54 2.64 5.15
CA ASP A 95 -14.84 2.92 4.52
C ASP A 95 -15.79 1.71 4.61
N LYS A 96 -16.96 1.78 3.97
CA LYS A 96 -17.96 0.70 3.91
C LYS A 96 -17.45 -0.58 3.26
N ASN A 97 -16.37 -0.51 2.49
CA ASN A 97 -15.73 -1.65 1.85
C ASN A 97 -14.57 -2.21 2.70
N GLY A 98 -14.37 -1.71 3.93
CA GLY A 98 -13.26 -2.09 4.80
C GLY A 98 -11.90 -1.51 4.36
N THR A 99 -11.88 -0.46 3.54
CA THR A 99 -10.65 0.10 2.97
C THR A 99 -10.26 1.40 3.67
N ALA A 100 -9.08 1.43 4.26
CA ALA A 100 -8.42 2.64 4.72
C ALA A 100 -7.48 3.17 3.65
N SER A 101 -7.52 4.47 3.35
CA SER A 101 -6.73 5.09 2.29
C SER A 101 -5.90 6.27 2.81
N MET A 102 -4.65 6.38 2.32
CA MET A 102 -3.72 7.46 2.65
C MET A 102 -3.05 8.01 1.40
N GLY A 103 -3.07 9.34 1.22
CA GLY A 103 -2.30 10.02 0.17
C GLY A 103 -0.79 9.93 0.43
N ILE A 104 -0.01 9.78 -0.62
CA ILE A 104 1.45 9.66 -0.56
C ILE A 104 2.09 10.96 -1.02
N GLY A 105 2.55 11.79 -0.07
CA GLY A 105 3.27 13.04 -0.32
C GLY A 105 4.79 12.95 -0.10
N LEU A 106 5.39 11.79 -0.38
CA LEU A 106 6.80 11.50 -0.14
C LEU A 106 7.68 11.93 -1.32
N VAL A 107 8.94 12.25 -1.05
CA VAL A 107 9.95 12.52 -2.09
C VAL A 107 10.37 11.22 -2.79
N PRO A 108 11.01 11.29 -3.98
CA PRO A 108 11.49 10.09 -4.66
C PRO A 108 12.41 9.24 -3.79
N ASN A 109 11.99 8.03 -3.51
CA ASN A 109 12.72 6.97 -2.77
C ASN A 109 11.84 5.72 -2.64
N GLU A 110 12.38 4.67 -2.03
CA GLU A 110 11.65 3.50 -1.57
C GLU A 110 11.39 3.58 -0.07
N TYR A 111 10.14 3.31 0.34
CA TYR A 111 9.68 3.39 1.73
C TYR A 111 9.00 2.09 2.13
N LYS A 112 9.42 1.51 3.25
CA LYS A 112 8.69 0.43 3.89
C LYS A 112 7.56 1.01 4.72
N VAL A 113 6.38 0.45 4.55
CA VAL A 113 5.16 0.85 5.28
C VAL A 113 4.63 -0.34 6.05
N ASN A 114 4.30 -0.10 7.30
CA ASN A 114 3.57 -1.03 8.15
C ASN A 114 2.19 -0.46 8.44
N ALA A 115 1.16 -1.29 8.35
CA ALA A 115 -0.20 -0.97 8.78
C ALA A 115 -0.61 -1.86 9.94
N VAL A 116 -1.30 -1.28 10.91
CA VAL A 116 -1.76 -1.97 12.12
C VAL A 116 -3.22 -1.63 12.40
N PHE A 117 -4.04 -2.63 12.55
CA PHE A 117 -5.33 -2.57 13.21
C PHE A 117 -5.17 -3.15 14.62
N ASN A 118 -5.48 -2.39 15.66
CA ASN A 118 -5.22 -2.81 17.04
C ASN A 118 -6.23 -3.82 17.60
N GLY A 119 -7.27 -4.15 16.82
CA GLY A 119 -8.35 -5.01 17.27
C GLY A 119 -9.45 -4.27 18.05
N THR A 120 -10.52 -4.99 18.33
CA THR A 120 -11.64 -4.62 19.20
C THR A 120 -12.06 -5.83 20.03
N LYS A 121 -13.11 -5.73 20.83
CA LYS A 121 -13.68 -6.92 21.51
C LYS A 121 -14.17 -8.01 20.53
N ASP A 122 -14.47 -7.63 19.28
CA ASP A 122 -15.10 -8.48 18.27
C ASP A 122 -14.14 -8.87 17.12
N HIS A 123 -12.96 -8.26 17.07
CA HIS A 123 -12.01 -8.40 15.97
C HIS A 123 -10.57 -8.43 16.51
N ASP A 124 -9.81 -9.41 16.13
CA ASP A 124 -8.41 -9.55 16.52
C ASP A 124 -7.54 -8.45 15.91
N LYS A 125 -6.40 -8.18 16.55
CA LYS A 125 -5.36 -7.33 15.97
C LYS A 125 -4.84 -7.95 14.68
N ALA A 126 -4.65 -7.08 13.66
CA ALA A 126 -4.08 -7.48 12.37
C ALA A 126 -3.01 -6.50 11.89
N THR A 127 -2.03 -7.00 11.13
CA THR A 127 -0.93 -6.19 10.59
C THR A 127 -0.67 -6.54 9.14
N ALA A 128 -0.21 -5.56 8.36
CA ALA A 128 0.22 -5.73 6.98
C ALA A 128 1.43 -4.85 6.68
N ASN A 129 2.24 -5.24 5.71
CA ASN A 129 3.38 -4.48 5.22
C ASN A 129 3.26 -4.29 3.72
N ALA A 130 3.77 -3.17 3.22
CA ALA A 130 3.90 -2.87 1.82
C ALA A 130 5.12 -2.00 1.55
N THR A 131 5.51 -1.91 0.29
CA THR A 131 6.55 -1.00 -0.19
C THR A 131 5.92 0.11 -1.03
N VAL A 132 6.29 1.35 -0.74
CA VAL A 132 5.94 2.51 -1.57
C VAL A 132 7.18 2.97 -2.30
N THR A 133 7.19 2.89 -3.63
CA THR A 133 8.27 3.39 -4.49
C THR A 133 7.81 4.68 -5.17
N VAL A 134 8.44 5.79 -4.81
CA VAL A 134 8.24 7.08 -5.50
C VAL A 134 9.39 7.29 -6.48
N LYS A 135 9.08 7.30 -7.77
CA LYS A 135 10.03 7.48 -8.86
C LYS A 135 10.29 8.96 -9.13
N ASN A 136 11.52 9.26 -9.54
CA ASN A 136 11.87 10.61 -10.02
C ASN A 136 11.12 10.96 -11.30
N THR A 137 10.84 12.24 -11.48
CA THR A 137 10.31 12.84 -12.71
C THR A 137 11.37 13.69 -13.44
N VAL A 138 12.56 13.82 -12.84
CA VAL A 138 13.77 14.30 -13.48
C VAL A 138 14.77 13.17 -13.55
N LEU A 139 15.18 12.79 -14.76
CA LEU A 139 16.13 11.71 -15.01
C LEU A 139 17.38 12.29 -15.67
N GLY A 140 18.47 12.37 -14.96
CA GLY A 140 19.79 12.79 -15.43
C GLY A 140 20.86 11.94 -14.76
N ASN A 141 22.00 11.76 -15.44
CA ASN A 141 23.14 11.01 -14.92
C ASN A 141 24.35 11.91 -14.78
N ASP A 142 25.24 11.57 -13.88
CA ASP A 142 26.55 12.20 -13.81
C ASP A 142 27.29 12.04 -15.15
N THR A 143 27.91 13.12 -15.61
CA THR A 143 28.54 13.17 -16.92
C THR A 143 29.94 13.74 -16.80
N THR A 144 30.93 13.03 -17.36
CA THR A 144 32.30 13.56 -17.53
C THR A 144 32.44 14.17 -18.91
N LEU A 145 32.83 15.43 -18.96
CA LEU A 145 33.04 16.18 -20.19
C LEU A 145 34.49 16.62 -20.30
N TYR A 146 35.00 16.67 -21.53
CA TYR A 146 36.27 17.34 -21.81
C TYR A 146 36.01 18.81 -22.17
N PHE A 147 36.92 19.69 -21.74
CA PHE A 147 36.77 21.13 -22.00
C PHE A 147 36.59 21.43 -23.49
N CYS A 148 35.57 22.18 -23.85
CA CYS A 148 35.23 22.60 -25.21
C CYS A 148 35.05 21.47 -26.25
N ASN A 149 34.76 20.22 -25.84
CA ASN A 149 34.54 19.11 -26.79
C ASN A 149 33.13 19.05 -27.39
N GLY A 150 32.22 19.97 -27.00
CA GLY A 150 30.85 20.05 -27.52
C GLY A 150 29.85 19.07 -26.86
N THR A 151 30.29 18.20 -25.95
CA THR A 151 29.39 17.30 -25.20
C THR A 151 28.44 18.12 -24.33
N LYS A 152 27.19 17.65 -24.23
CA LYS A 152 26.13 18.32 -23.47
C LYS A 152 25.73 17.47 -22.28
N TYR A 153 25.37 18.12 -21.20
CA TYR A 153 24.57 17.47 -20.13
C TYR A 153 23.14 17.28 -20.64
N VAL A 154 22.54 16.11 -20.35
CA VAL A 154 21.21 15.75 -20.84
C VAL A 154 20.37 15.28 -19.66
N ALA A 155 19.13 15.79 -19.57
CA ALA A 155 18.15 15.31 -18.60
C ALA A 155 16.78 15.13 -19.26
N LYS A 156 16.04 14.12 -18.83
CA LYS A 156 14.66 13.83 -19.23
C LYS A 156 13.70 14.25 -18.15
N PHE A 157 12.59 14.86 -18.54
CA PHE A 157 11.56 15.39 -17.66
C PHE A 157 10.24 14.68 -17.94
N LEU A 158 9.59 14.23 -16.86
CA LEU A 158 8.32 13.52 -16.89
C LEU A 158 7.28 14.27 -16.08
N ASP A 159 6.00 14.08 -16.39
CA ASP A 159 4.91 14.51 -15.52
C ASP A 159 4.71 13.54 -14.34
N SER A 160 3.73 13.82 -13.49
CA SER A 160 3.39 13.00 -12.33
C SER A 160 2.79 11.61 -12.67
N ASN A 161 2.50 11.35 -13.94
CA ASN A 161 2.06 10.04 -14.45
C ASN A 161 3.20 9.29 -15.16
N GLY A 162 4.39 9.91 -15.25
CA GLY A 162 5.54 9.33 -15.94
C GLY A 162 5.56 9.58 -17.45
N LYS A 163 4.65 10.43 -17.96
CA LYS A 163 4.64 10.82 -19.37
C LYS A 163 5.70 11.89 -19.62
N ALA A 164 6.38 11.82 -20.77
CA ALA A 164 7.36 12.81 -21.19
C ALA A 164 6.77 14.23 -21.29
N LEU A 165 7.44 15.21 -20.71
CA LEU A 165 7.12 16.62 -20.84
C LEU A 165 7.69 17.15 -22.16
N ALA A 166 6.92 17.03 -23.25
CA ALA A 166 7.31 17.52 -24.56
C ALA A 166 7.14 19.05 -24.67
N ASN A 167 8.00 19.69 -25.45
CA ASN A 167 7.95 21.12 -25.77
C ASN A 167 7.76 22.01 -24.53
N THR A 168 8.35 21.63 -23.41
CA THR A 168 8.17 22.27 -22.10
C THR A 168 9.44 23.02 -21.71
N THR A 169 9.28 24.24 -21.23
CA THR A 169 10.40 25.04 -20.72
C THR A 169 10.84 24.54 -19.35
N VAL A 170 12.10 24.11 -19.24
CA VAL A 170 12.74 23.60 -18.02
C VAL A 170 13.94 24.48 -17.66
N LYS A 171 14.40 24.37 -16.40
CA LYS A 171 15.56 25.13 -15.91
C LYS A 171 16.65 24.20 -15.41
N PHE A 172 17.89 24.60 -15.62
CA PHE A 172 19.08 24.02 -15.01
C PHE A 172 19.78 25.10 -14.19
N ASN A 173 20.30 24.74 -13.05
CA ASN A 173 21.20 25.60 -12.26
C ASN A 173 22.59 24.96 -12.22
N ILE A 174 23.60 25.77 -12.51
CA ILE A 174 25.00 25.40 -12.31
C ILE A 174 25.68 26.58 -11.62
N ASN A 175 26.25 26.36 -10.44
CA ASN A 175 27.02 27.35 -9.72
C ASN A 175 26.26 28.69 -9.52
N GLY A 176 24.94 28.59 -9.24
CA GLY A 176 24.07 29.76 -9.03
C GLY A 176 23.51 30.41 -10.31
N VAL A 177 23.96 29.99 -11.50
CA VAL A 177 23.48 30.51 -12.78
C VAL A 177 22.39 29.63 -13.33
N PHE A 178 21.26 30.23 -13.70
CA PHE A 178 20.12 29.54 -14.30
C PHE A 178 20.16 29.57 -15.82
N TYR A 179 19.89 28.40 -16.41
CA TYR A 179 19.82 28.20 -17.86
C TYR A 179 18.46 27.62 -18.21
N THR A 180 17.72 28.27 -19.11
CA THR A 180 16.44 27.83 -19.62
C THR A 180 16.62 27.03 -20.90
N ARG A 181 15.91 25.89 -21.01
CA ARG A 181 15.87 25.02 -22.21
C ARG A 181 14.44 24.57 -22.46
N VAL A 182 14.16 24.20 -23.69
CA VAL A 182 12.89 23.58 -24.08
C VAL A 182 13.18 22.10 -24.34
N THR A 183 12.33 21.23 -23.81
CA THR A 183 12.40 19.79 -24.03
C THR A 183 11.95 19.42 -25.43
N ASP A 184 12.51 18.37 -25.99
CA ASP A 184 12.04 17.74 -27.23
C ASP A 184 10.75 16.95 -27.02
N GLU A 185 10.28 16.24 -28.07
CA GLU A 185 9.08 15.39 -28.03
C GLU A 185 9.18 14.23 -27.02
N ASN A 186 10.39 13.81 -26.67
CA ASN A 186 10.68 12.76 -25.71
C ASN A 186 10.83 13.28 -24.26
N GLY A 187 10.61 14.58 -24.05
CA GLY A 187 10.79 15.25 -22.77
C GLY A 187 12.25 15.48 -22.39
N THR A 188 13.17 15.47 -23.35
CA THR A 188 14.61 15.59 -23.11
C THR A 188 15.08 17.02 -23.37
N ALA A 189 15.84 17.58 -22.43
CA ALA A 189 16.53 18.87 -22.61
C ALA A 189 18.03 18.69 -22.45
N SER A 190 18.80 19.47 -23.21
CA SER A 190 20.26 19.41 -23.17
C SER A 190 20.90 20.78 -22.90
N LEU A 191 22.00 20.78 -22.16
CA LEU A 191 22.75 21.97 -21.79
C LEU A 191 24.23 21.81 -22.18
N GLY A 192 24.70 22.65 -23.07
CA GLY A 192 26.14 22.73 -23.39
C GLY A 192 26.93 23.34 -22.23
N ILE A 193 27.99 22.68 -21.82
CA ILE A 193 28.84 23.11 -20.70
C ILE A 193 30.14 23.69 -21.26
N ARG A 194 30.42 24.94 -20.90
CA ARG A 194 31.68 25.66 -21.26
C ARG A 194 32.32 26.25 -20.00
N LEU A 195 32.47 25.40 -18.98
CA LEU A 195 33.07 25.79 -17.70
C LEU A 195 34.52 25.27 -17.60
N ASN A 196 35.32 25.92 -16.83
CA ASN A 196 36.72 25.47 -16.56
C ASN A 196 36.68 24.05 -15.96
N PRO A 197 37.78 23.25 -16.19
CA PRO A 197 37.85 21.89 -15.69
C PRO A 197 37.77 21.82 -14.16
N LYS A 198 36.67 21.31 -13.65
CA LYS A 198 36.43 20.89 -12.25
C LYS A 198 35.06 20.20 -12.14
N SER A 199 34.74 19.69 -10.96
CA SER A 199 33.41 19.15 -10.69
C SER A 199 32.38 20.26 -10.41
N TYR A 200 31.19 20.11 -10.97
CA TYR A 200 30.06 21.03 -10.77
C TYR A 200 28.81 20.22 -10.43
N VAL A 201 27.98 20.76 -9.54
CA VAL A 201 26.62 20.24 -9.32
C VAL A 201 25.70 20.94 -10.31
N ILE A 202 24.92 20.14 -11.06
CA ILE A 202 23.85 20.61 -11.93
C ILE A 202 22.53 20.25 -11.26
N THR A 203 21.68 21.23 -11.00
CA THR A 203 20.32 21.00 -10.53
C THR A 203 19.35 21.26 -11.67
N ALA A 204 18.54 20.27 -12.01
CA ALA A 204 17.48 20.38 -13.01
C ALA A 204 16.11 20.53 -12.32
N TYR A 205 15.30 21.46 -12.80
CA TYR A 205 14.01 21.85 -12.22
C TYR A 205 12.87 21.42 -13.15
N ASN A 206 11.99 20.55 -12.63
CA ASN A 206 10.81 20.11 -13.34
C ASN A 206 9.62 21.03 -13.02
N PRO A 207 9.08 21.78 -13.99
CA PRO A 207 8.01 22.74 -13.74
C PRO A 207 6.66 22.06 -13.45
N ALA A 208 6.45 20.83 -13.90
CA ALA A 208 5.18 20.13 -13.74
C ALA A 208 5.01 19.49 -12.35
N THR A 209 6.11 19.04 -11.73
CA THR A 209 6.08 18.34 -10.45
C THR A 209 6.75 19.12 -9.33
N GLY A 210 7.55 20.12 -9.66
CA GLY A 210 8.39 20.85 -8.71
C GLY A 210 9.58 20.03 -8.21
N GLU A 211 9.94 18.91 -8.87
CA GLU A 211 11.13 18.16 -8.51
C GLU A 211 12.39 18.94 -8.91
N GLU A 212 13.33 18.96 -7.99
CA GLU A 212 14.67 19.48 -8.16
C GLU A 212 15.69 18.35 -7.97
N ARG A 213 16.51 18.11 -8.96
CA ARG A 213 17.50 17.05 -8.92
C ARG A 213 18.80 17.41 -9.62
#